data_81d56f56712988aabbfdf53bd0a2717c
#
_entry.id   81d56f56712988aabbfdf53bd0a2717c
#
_cell.length_a   1.000
_cell.length_b   1.000
_cell.length_c   1.000
_cell.angle_alpha   90.00
_cell.angle_beta   90.00
_cell.angle_gamma   90.00
#
_symmetry.space_group_name_H-M   'P 1'
#
loop_
_entity.id
_entity.type
_entity.pdbx_description
1 polymer ?
#
loop_
_entity_poly.entity_id
_entity_poly.type
_entity_poly.pdbx_seq_one_letter_code
_entity_poly.pdbx_strand_id
1 'polypeptide(L)'
;VRIGELSRRTGVAVHLLRYYGQQGLLHPQRRASGYREYVEEDVAVVRRIRSLLAAGLNTSTITTVLPCLRDTGDRLVPTCPDLLADLHQERDRIAQAIGDLQASMDALNDVIAAAPADVTRRALGSLGR
;
A
#
# COMPACT_ATOMS: atom_id res chain seq x y z
N VAL A 1 2.91 -25.41 1.56
CA VAL A 1 2.71 -24.57 0.36
C VAL A 1 4.06 -24.01 -0.07
N ARG A 2 4.44 -24.26 -1.32
CA ARG A 2 5.66 -23.69 -1.90
C ARG A 2 5.42 -22.26 -2.38
N ILE A 3 6.52 -21.53 -2.59
CA ILE A 3 6.45 -20.11 -2.95
C ILE A 3 5.66 -19.86 -4.25
N GLY A 4 5.75 -20.74 -5.23
CA GLY A 4 5.01 -20.62 -6.49
C GLY A 4 3.50 -20.70 -6.29
N GLU A 5 3.03 -21.58 -5.41
CA GLU A 5 1.61 -21.67 -5.07
C GLU A 5 1.15 -20.47 -4.25
N LEU A 6 1.98 -20.04 -3.30
CA LEU A 6 1.69 -18.83 -2.53
C LEU A 6 1.53 -17.62 -3.46
N SER A 7 2.41 -17.50 -4.45
CA SER A 7 2.34 -16.45 -5.47
C SER A 7 1.02 -16.52 -6.25
N ARG A 8 0.61 -17.69 -6.69
CA ARG A 8 -0.66 -17.86 -7.42
C ARG A 8 -1.87 -17.49 -6.57
N ARG A 9 -1.86 -17.91 -5.31
CA ARG A 9 -3.00 -17.71 -4.40
C ARG A 9 -3.13 -16.26 -3.91
N THR A 10 -2.04 -15.53 -3.85
CA THR A 10 -2.03 -14.14 -3.36
C THR A 10 -1.98 -13.10 -4.48
N GLY A 11 -1.59 -13.49 -5.67
CA GLY A 11 -1.35 -12.58 -6.79
C GLY A 11 -0.07 -11.76 -6.64
N VAL A 12 0.81 -12.12 -5.71
CA VAL A 12 2.08 -11.42 -5.46
C VAL A 12 3.21 -12.17 -6.14
N ALA A 13 4.05 -11.47 -6.89
CA ALA A 13 5.18 -12.08 -7.61
C ALA A 13 6.15 -12.75 -6.64
N VAL A 14 6.76 -13.87 -7.09
CA VAL A 14 7.68 -14.67 -6.28
C VAL A 14 8.83 -13.82 -5.71
N HIS A 15 9.38 -12.90 -6.50
CA HIS A 15 10.50 -12.06 -6.03
C HIS A 15 10.07 -11.11 -4.89
N LEU A 16 8.83 -10.67 -4.87
CA LEU A 16 8.29 -9.86 -3.77
C LEU A 16 8.08 -10.71 -2.51
N LEU A 17 7.62 -11.94 -2.66
CA LEU A 17 7.48 -12.85 -1.53
C LEU A 17 8.84 -13.15 -0.88
N ARG A 18 9.88 -13.32 -1.69
CA ARG A 18 11.26 -13.47 -1.20
C ARG A 18 11.72 -12.22 -0.46
N TYR A 19 11.42 -11.05 -1.00
CA TYR A 19 11.72 -9.78 -0.36
C TYR A 19 11.03 -9.66 1.00
N TYR A 20 9.77 -10.04 1.10
CA TYR A 20 9.04 -10.06 2.38
C TYR A 20 9.73 -10.99 3.40
N GLY A 21 10.23 -12.13 2.95
CA GLY A 21 11.01 -13.02 3.81
C GLY A 21 12.29 -12.38 4.30
N GLN A 22 13.01 -11.67 3.42
CA GLN A 22 14.25 -10.95 3.77
C GLN A 22 13.98 -9.82 4.77
N GLN A 23 12.83 -9.17 4.68
CA GLN A 23 12.44 -8.09 5.60
C GLN A 23 11.84 -8.59 6.92
N GLY A 24 11.76 -9.90 7.11
CA GLY A 24 11.19 -10.49 8.32
C GLY A 24 9.67 -10.46 8.39
N LEU A 25 8.99 -10.22 7.29
CA LEU A 25 7.52 -10.19 7.21
C LEU A 25 6.93 -11.60 7.05
N LEU A 26 7.67 -12.50 6.43
CA LEU A 26 7.32 -13.91 6.29
C LEU A 26 8.44 -14.78 6.86
N HIS A 27 8.07 -15.89 7.46
CA HIS A 27 9.00 -16.80 8.11
C HIS A 27 8.80 -18.22 7.59
N PRO A 28 9.21 -18.51 6.32
CA PRO A 28 9.07 -19.86 5.78
C PRO A 28 10.00 -20.83 6.50
N GLN A 29 9.52 -22.04 6.71
CA GLN A 29 10.35 -23.12 7.22
C GLN A 29 11.12 -23.77 6.06
N ARG A 30 12.41 -24.04 6.28
CA ARG A 30 13.20 -24.79 5.31
C ARG A 30 13.09 -26.27 5.59
N ARG A 31 12.71 -27.03 4.58
CA ARG A 31 12.71 -28.47 4.65
C ARG A 31 14.14 -29.02 4.46
N ALA A 32 14.34 -30.30 4.83
CA ALA A 32 15.63 -30.99 4.66
C ALA A 32 16.14 -30.95 3.22
N SER A 33 15.25 -30.85 2.23
CA SER A 33 15.57 -30.70 0.82
C SER A 33 16.06 -29.30 0.42
N GLY A 34 16.06 -28.32 1.35
CA GLY A 34 16.46 -26.95 1.10
C GLY A 34 15.35 -26.04 0.58
N TYR A 35 14.17 -26.58 0.28
CA TYR A 35 13.03 -25.79 -0.18
C TYR A 35 12.36 -25.07 0.97
N ARG A 36 11.91 -23.83 0.71
CA ARG A 36 11.10 -23.05 1.63
C ARG A 36 9.67 -23.56 1.60
N GLU A 37 9.10 -23.76 2.80
CA GLU A 37 7.72 -24.18 2.95
C GLU A 37 6.93 -23.11 3.68
N TYR A 38 5.78 -22.72 3.13
CA TYR A 38 4.86 -21.75 3.71
C TYR A 38 3.64 -22.47 4.26
N VAL A 39 2.99 -21.89 5.26
CA VAL A 39 1.75 -22.43 5.83
C VAL A 39 0.54 -21.68 5.29
N GLU A 40 -0.66 -22.21 5.51
CA GLU A 40 -1.90 -21.59 5.04
C GLU A 40 -2.10 -20.16 5.56
N GLU A 41 -1.71 -19.90 6.81
CA GLU A 41 -1.82 -18.57 7.41
C GLU A 41 -0.98 -17.53 6.66
N ASP A 42 0.06 -17.94 5.94
CA ASP A 42 0.90 -17.02 5.18
C ASP A 42 0.12 -16.33 4.06
N VAL A 43 -0.92 -16.97 3.52
CA VAL A 43 -1.80 -16.32 2.54
C VAL A 43 -2.47 -15.09 3.14
N ALA A 44 -3.02 -15.21 4.35
CA ALA A 44 -3.64 -14.10 5.06
C ALA A 44 -2.61 -13.02 5.42
N VAL A 45 -1.41 -13.43 5.87
CA VAL A 45 -0.32 -12.50 6.20
C VAL A 45 0.07 -11.67 4.98
N VAL A 46 0.25 -12.30 3.82
CA VAL A 46 0.59 -11.59 2.58
C VAL A 46 -0.50 -10.59 2.21
N ARG A 47 -1.76 -10.96 2.35
CA ARG A 47 -2.88 -10.03 2.08
C ARG A 47 -2.86 -8.83 3.01
N ARG A 48 -2.57 -9.03 4.30
CA ARG A 48 -2.41 -7.94 5.27
C ARG A 48 -1.25 -7.02 4.89
N ILE A 49 -0.11 -7.59 4.52
CA ILE A 49 1.06 -6.82 4.08
C ILE A 49 0.67 -5.94 2.89
N ARG A 50 -0.01 -6.48 1.90
CA ARG A 50 -0.44 -5.71 0.74
C ARG A 50 -1.40 -4.58 1.09
N SER A 51 -2.35 -4.84 1.98
CA SER A 51 -3.29 -3.81 2.45
C SER A 51 -2.58 -2.67 3.14
N LEU A 52 -1.57 -2.98 3.96
CA LEU A 52 -0.80 -1.97 4.68
C LEU A 52 0.11 -1.17 3.74
N LEU A 53 0.72 -1.83 2.76
CA LEU A 53 1.51 -1.15 1.72
C LEU A 53 0.62 -0.20 0.90
N ALA A 54 -0.59 -0.65 0.54
CA ALA A 54 -1.55 0.18 -0.18
C ALA A 54 -2.00 1.39 0.64
N ALA A 55 -2.02 1.26 1.97
CA ALA A 55 -2.32 2.37 2.88
C ALA A 55 -1.14 3.34 3.07
N GLY A 56 0.01 3.07 2.46
CA GLY A 56 1.18 3.96 2.49
C GLY A 56 2.20 3.66 3.57
N LEU A 57 2.06 2.54 4.29
CA LEU A 57 3.05 2.13 5.29
C LEU A 57 4.24 1.46 4.61
N ASN A 58 5.44 1.69 5.13
CA ASN A 58 6.64 1.00 4.62
C ASN A 58 6.83 -0.36 5.30
N THR A 59 7.72 -1.19 4.74
CA THR A 59 7.96 -2.55 5.24
C THR A 59 8.46 -2.59 6.67
N SER A 60 9.28 -1.62 7.08
CA SER A 60 9.79 -1.51 8.43
C SER A 60 8.66 -1.29 9.44
N THR A 61 7.76 -0.37 9.15
CA THR A 61 6.58 -0.10 9.98
C THR A 61 5.65 -1.31 10.02
N ILE A 62 5.44 -1.96 8.86
CA ILE A 62 4.59 -3.16 8.77
C ILE A 62 5.12 -4.27 9.68
N THR A 63 6.44 -4.51 9.69
CA THR A 63 7.05 -5.51 10.56
C THR A 63 6.71 -5.25 12.03
N THR A 64 6.71 -3.99 12.44
CA THR A 64 6.41 -3.59 13.81
C THR A 64 4.93 -3.77 14.16
N VAL A 65 4.02 -3.47 13.22
CA VAL A 65 2.59 -3.42 13.52
C VAL A 65 1.84 -4.73 13.26
N LEU A 66 2.38 -5.64 12.45
CA LEU A 66 1.70 -6.91 12.14
C LEU A 66 1.23 -7.67 13.37
N PRO A 67 2.02 -7.80 14.45
CA PRO A 67 1.56 -8.50 15.65
C PRO A 67 0.36 -7.84 16.33
N CYS A 68 0.12 -6.55 16.05
CA CYS A 68 -0.98 -5.77 16.62
C CYS A 68 -2.23 -5.77 15.76
N LEU A 69 -2.26 -6.54 14.66
CA LEU A 69 -3.40 -6.63 13.77
C LEU A 69 -4.05 -7.99 13.87
N ARG A 70 -5.37 -8.00 13.87
CA ARG A 70 -6.18 -9.22 13.76
C ARG A 70 -7.02 -9.16 12.50
N ASP A 71 -7.12 -10.29 11.82
CA ASP A 71 -7.93 -10.44 10.64
C ASP A 71 -9.25 -11.11 11.06
N THR A 72 -10.36 -10.40 10.88
CA THR A 72 -11.70 -10.93 11.21
C THR A 72 -12.40 -11.50 9.97
N GLY A 73 -11.68 -11.59 8.83
CA GLY A 73 -12.24 -12.02 7.56
C GLY A 73 -12.69 -10.84 6.69
N ASP A 74 -13.31 -9.83 7.30
CA ASP A 74 -13.84 -8.66 6.60
C ASP A 74 -12.87 -7.47 6.62
N ARG A 75 -12.09 -7.35 7.69
CA ARG A 75 -11.22 -6.19 7.90
C ARG A 75 -10.07 -6.54 8.82
N LEU A 76 -9.04 -5.69 8.78
CA LEU A 76 -7.94 -5.71 9.75
C LEU A 76 -8.33 -4.87 10.95
N VAL A 77 -8.17 -5.46 12.15
CA VAL A 77 -8.55 -4.80 13.41
C VAL A 77 -7.29 -4.50 14.21
N PRO A 78 -6.99 -3.22 14.49
CA PRO A 78 -5.86 -2.86 15.35
C PRO A 78 -6.19 -3.18 16.81
N THR A 79 -5.30 -3.88 17.49
CA THR A 79 -5.49 -4.32 18.88
C THR A 79 -4.55 -3.62 19.86
N CYS A 80 -3.56 -2.87 19.36
CA CYS A 80 -2.61 -2.13 20.20
C CYS A 80 -2.90 -0.64 20.12
N PRO A 81 -3.00 0.06 21.28
CA PRO A 81 -3.27 1.51 21.28
C PRO A 81 -2.23 2.33 20.52
N ASP A 82 -0.95 1.98 20.63
CA ASP A 82 0.13 2.69 19.94
C ASP A 82 -0.01 2.58 18.42
N LEU A 83 -0.39 1.40 17.93
CA LEU A 83 -0.65 1.22 16.50
C LEU A 83 -1.80 2.11 16.05
N LEU A 84 -2.90 2.16 16.80
CA LEU A 84 -4.04 2.99 16.45
C LEU A 84 -3.66 4.46 16.39
N ALA A 85 -2.83 4.93 17.33
CA ALA A 85 -2.33 6.30 17.32
C ALA A 85 -1.49 6.59 16.07
N ASP A 86 -0.61 5.66 15.68
CA ASP A 86 0.22 5.79 14.48
C ASP A 86 -0.63 5.84 13.21
N LEU A 87 -1.69 5.03 13.15
CA LEU A 87 -2.61 5.03 12.01
C LEU A 87 -3.36 6.36 11.90
N HIS A 88 -3.78 6.94 13.02
CA HIS A 88 -4.39 8.28 13.05
C HIS A 88 -3.44 9.35 12.52
N GLN A 89 -2.19 9.34 12.97
CA GLN A 89 -1.18 10.30 12.50
C GLN A 89 -0.94 10.17 11.01
N GLU A 90 -0.84 8.96 10.49
CA GLU A 90 -0.63 8.71 9.08
C GLU A 90 -1.83 9.18 8.26
N ARG A 91 -3.05 8.91 8.73
CA ARG A 91 -4.28 9.40 8.09
C ARG A 91 -4.29 10.93 8.05
N ASP A 92 -3.93 11.58 9.14
CA ASP A 92 -3.92 13.05 9.22
C ASP A 92 -2.88 13.65 8.27
N ARG A 93 -1.73 12.99 8.13
CA ARG A 93 -0.71 13.39 7.13
C ARG A 93 -1.26 13.32 5.71
N ILE A 94 -1.97 12.24 5.39
CA ILE A 94 -2.58 12.08 4.06
C ILE A 94 -3.67 13.12 3.84
N ALA A 95 -4.51 13.39 4.83
CA ALA A 95 -5.57 14.39 4.74
C ALA A 95 -4.98 15.78 4.48
N GLN A 96 -3.86 16.13 5.14
CA GLN A 96 -3.16 17.38 4.89
C GLN A 96 -2.63 17.46 3.46
N ALA A 97 -2.04 16.37 2.96
CA ALA A 97 -1.52 16.29 1.59
C ALA A 97 -2.66 16.48 0.55
N ILE A 98 -3.81 15.87 0.81
CA ILE A 98 -5.00 16.04 -0.05
C ILE A 98 -5.43 17.50 -0.06
N GLY A 99 -5.49 18.14 1.10
CA GLY A 99 -5.84 19.56 1.21
C GLY A 99 -4.88 20.47 0.46
N ASP A 100 -3.58 20.21 0.57
CA ASP A 100 -2.55 20.98 -0.14
C ASP A 100 -2.67 20.79 -1.65
N LEU A 101 -2.92 19.58 -2.13
CA LEU A 101 -3.13 19.31 -3.55
C LEU A 101 -4.41 19.96 -4.05
N GLN A 102 -5.48 19.96 -3.27
CA GLN A 102 -6.73 20.63 -3.63
C GLN A 102 -6.50 22.14 -3.78
N ALA A 103 -5.77 22.75 -2.85
CA ALA A 103 -5.44 24.18 -2.92
C ALA A 103 -4.62 24.49 -4.18
N SER A 104 -3.67 23.64 -4.52
CA SER A 104 -2.88 23.78 -5.75
C SER A 104 -3.74 23.68 -6.99
N MET A 105 -4.67 22.73 -7.02
CA MET A 105 -5.58 22.57 -8.15
C MET A 105 -6.50 23.79 -8.30
N ASP A 106 -7.02 24.31 -7.19
CA ASP A 106 -7.88 25.51 -7.20
C ASP A 106 -7.12 26.72 -7.75
N ALA A 107 -5.86 26.90 -7.34
CA ALA A 107 -5.01 27.97 -7.85
C ALA A 107 -4.77 27.84 -9.36
N LEU A 108 -4.49 26.64 -9.85
CA LEU A 108 -4.32 26.36 -11.28
C LEU A 108 -5.62 26.64 -12.06
N ASN A 109 -6.75 26.20 -11.52
CA ASN A 109 -8.05 26.43 -12.16
C ASN A 109 -8.36 27.94 -12.29
N ASP A 110 -8.00 28.72 -11.28
CA ASP A 110 -8.19 30.19 -11.32
C ASP A 110 -7.36 30.82 -12.45
N VAL A 111 -6.10 30.39 -12.58
CA VAL A 111 -5.22 30.88 -13.66
C VAL A 111 -5.75 30.45 -15.02
N ILE A 112 -6.14 29.19 -15.16
CA ILE A 112 -6.69 28.63 -16.40
C ILE A 112 -7.96 29.41 -16.81
N ALA A 113 -8.85 29.66 -15.87
CA ALA A 113 -10.11 30.36 -16.12
C ALA A 113 -9.91 31.82 -16.59
N ALA A 114 -8.78 32.43 -16.23
CA ALA A 114 -8.46 33.81 -16.64
C ALA A 114 -7.91 33.89 -18.08
N ALA A 115 -7.62 32.78 -18.73
CA ALA A 115 -7.08 32.77 -20.08
C ALA A 115 -8.10 33.34 -21.08
N PRO A 116 -7.65 34.16 -22.05
CA PRO A 116 -8.53 34.60 -23.15
C PRO A 116 -9.04 33.43 -23.96
N ALA A 117 -10.23 33.56 -24.55
CA ALA A 117 -10.89 32.48 -25.27
C ALA A 117 -10.06 31.94 -26.46
N ASP A 118 -9.35 32.80 -27.18
CA ASP A 118 -8.50 32.40 -28.30
C ASP A 118 -7.27 31.59 -27.82
N VAL A 119 -6.69 31.97 -26.69
CA VAL A 119 -5.57 31.21 -26.08
C VAL A 119 -6.03 29.86 -25.63
N THR A 120 -7.18 29.75 -24.98
CA THR A 120 -7.77 28.49 -24.54
C THR A 120 -8.00 27.54 -25.73
N ARG A 121 -8.58 28.05 -26.82
CA ARG A 121 -8.82 27.23 -28.03
C ARG A 121 -7.55 26.66 -28.62
N ARG A 122 -6.47 27.45 -28.68
CA ARG A 122 -5.16 26.98 -29.18
C ARG A 122 -4.57 25.90 -28.31
N ALA A 123 -4.64 26.09 -26.98
CA ALA A 123 -4.10 25.13 -26.00
C ALA A 123 -4.85 23.80 -26.07
N LEU A 124 -6.18 23.81 -26.10
CA LEU A 124 -7.00 22.61 -26.18
C LEU A 124 -6.83 21.89 -27.51
N GLY A 125 -6.65 22.65 -28.62
CA GLY A 125 -6.34 22.08 -29.91
C GLY A 125 -5.01 21.32 -29.92
N SER A 126 -4.00 21.80 -29.19
CA SER A 126 -2.71 21.13 -29.04
C SER A 126 -2.80 19.86 -28.18
N LEU A 127 -3.62 19.89 -27.14
CA LEU A 127 -3.82 18.75 -26.24
C LEU A 127 -4.65 17.63 -26.88
N GLY A 128 -5.50 17.95 -27.84
CA GLY A 128 -6.37 16.99 -28.50
C GLY A 128 -5.71 16.16 -29.63
N ARG A 129 -4.39 16.26 -29.79
CA ARG A 129 -3.63 15.55 -30.82
C ARG A 129 -2.87 14.35 -30.30
#